data_51c6a3e80a5af8850a87f35f150fbb70
#
_entry.id   51c6a3e80a5af8850a87f35f150fbb70
#
_cell.length_a   1.000
_cell.length_b   1.000
_cell.length_c   1.000
_cell.angle_alpha   90.00
_cell.angle_beta   90.00
_cell.angle_gamma   90.00
#
_symmetry.space_group_name_H-M   'P 1'
#
loop_
_entity.id
_entity.type
_entity.pdbx_description
1 polymer ?
#
loop_
_entity_poly.entity_id
_entity_poly.type
_entity_poly.pdbx_seq_one_letter_code
_entity_poly.pdbx_strand_id
1 'polypeptide(L)'
;MKAFFLAFMVVVFATTFYVAWHIWRLVPSGWFLRLVIVGLFLAWMASFFIGFAFLERVPYRAAIPLYQIGNTWLIAFLYLALAFIILDILSLCHLLPKGFLKESWTMLGAIAGVVTLLLLAGSIHYRNKHREELTLETSKPLEKPLTVVLASDLHLGYHNRKAELGRWIDLFNAENPDLVLIGGDIIDRSLRPVIRDNYASEFKRLSAPIWTVLGNHEYYSDVEGSEKFFKDAGISLLKDSYIDTLGIRVVGRNDRSYPCRPALWEILPKEKSVPEASSTIGSLRSAPYPGKCPPMVDLPPDKPFTILLDHQPYNLEEAEEAGIDFQFSGHTHRGQVWPISWITDAMYEKAWGHHQRGATNYYVSSGLGIWGAKIRIGTRSEYLVLHINSK
;
A
#
# COMPACT_ATOMS: atom_id res chain seq x y z
N MET A 1 -20.49 -2.32 -7.83
CA MET A 1 -19.81 -1.04 -7.56
C MET A 1 -20.76 0.07 -7.09
N LYS A 2 -21.81 0.49 -7.84
CA LYS A 2 -22.67 1.64 -7.46
C LYS A 2 -23.34 1.49 -6.09
N ALA A 3 -23.88 0.29 -5.74
CA ALA A 3 -24.53 0.03 -4.46
C ALA A 3 -23.55 0.10 -3.28
N PHE A 4 -22.34 -0.44 -3.43
CA PHE A 4 -21.29 -0.36 -2.41
C PHE A 4 -20.85 1.08 -2.15
N PHE A 5 -20.63 1.86 -3.21
CA PHE A 5 -20.29 3.27 -3.09
C PHE A 5 -21.39 4.08 -2.40
N LEU A 6 -22.66 3.83 -2.75
CA LEU A 6 -23.80 4.47 -2.09
C LEU A 6 -23.86 4.11 -0.60
N ALA A 7 -23.72 2.84 -0.25
CA ALA A 7 -23.69 2.38 1.14
C ALA A 7 -22.55 3.04 1.93
N PHE A 8 -21.35 3.10 1.35
CA PHE A 8 -20.21 3.78 1.94
C PHE A 8 -20.50 5.27 2.20
N MET A 9 -21.05 5.98 1.22
CA MET A 9 -21.43 7.40 1.39
C MET A 9 -22.46 7.59 2.48
N VAL A 10 -23.48 6.72 2.56
CA VAL A 10 -24.50 6.76 3.63
C VAL A 10 -23.84 6.60 5.00
N VAL A 11 -22.93 5.65 5.16
CA VAL A 11 -22.19 5.44 6.42
C VAL A 11 -21.38 6.69 6.78
N VAL A 12 -20.63 7.26 5.83
CA VAL A 12 -19.83 8.47 6.07
C VAL A 12 -20.70 9.64 6.50
N PHE A 13 -21.82 9.90 5.82
CA PHE A 13 -22.73 11.01 6.17
C PHE A 13 -23.45 10.77 7.50
N ALA A 14 -23.95 9.55 7.77
CA ALA A 14 -24.59 9.22 9.04
C ALA A 14 -23.62 9.39 10.21
N THR A 15 -22.39 8.91 10.06
CA THR A 15 -21.34 9.06 11.08
C THR A 15 -20.92 10.52 11.25
N THR A 16 -20.87 11.29 10.15
CA THR A 16 -20.59 12.75 10.23
C THR A 16 -21.68 13.47 11.01
N PHE A 17 -22.94 13.16 10.75
CA PHE A 17 -24.06 13.71 11.52
C PHE A 17 -23.96 13.32 13.00
N TYR A 18 -23.65 12.06 13.30
CA TYR A 18 -23.47 11.55 14.66
C TYR A 18 -22.37 12.32 15.42
N VAL A 19 -21.19 12.49 14.81
CA VAL A 19 -20.07 13.25 15.42
C VAL A 19 -20.45 14.73 15.60
N ALA A 20 -21.03 15.34 14.59
CA ALA A 20 -21.48 16.74 14.65
C ALA A 20 -22.52 16.96 15.75
N TRP A 21 -23.46 16.01 15.92
CA TRP A 21 -24.48 16.05 16.97
C TRP A 21 -23.85 15.97 18.37
N HIS A 22 -22.85 15.11 18.60
CA HIS A 22 -22.12 15.04 19.86
C HIS A 22 -21.35 16.32 20.15
N ILE A 23 -20.65 16.86 19.15
CA ILE A 23 -19.97 18.17 19.28
C ILE A 23 -20.97 19.25 19.66
N TRP A 24 -22.12 19.31 18.97
CA TRP A 24 -23.19 20.27 19.27
C TRP A 24 -23.68 20.18 20.72
N ARG A 25 -23.87 18.96 21.23
CA ARG A 25 -24.35 18.73 22.59
C ARG A 25 -23.31 19.06 23.65
N LEU A 26 -22.03 18.88 23.35
CA LEU A 26 -20.95 19.13 24.29
C LEU A 26 -20.63 20.63 24.46
N VAL A 27 -20.87 21.45 23.45
CA VAL A 27 -20.57 22.89 23.54
C VAL A 27 -21.52 23.58 24.53
N PRO A 28 -21.03 24.04 25.72
CA PRO A 28 -21.83 24.70 26.75
C PRO A 28 -22.00 26.17 26.42
N SER A 29 -22.69 26.48 25.34
CA SER A 29 -22.86 27.88 24.86
C SER A 29 -24.13 28.04 24.04
N GLY A 30 -24.44 29.29 23.70
CA GLY A 30 -25.57 29.61 22.82
C GLY A 30 -25.41 29.00 21.41
N TRP A 31 -26.51 28.93 20.69
CA TRP A 31 -26.62 28.32 19.36
C TRP A 31 -25.57 28.83 18.36
N PHE A 32 -25.16 30.10 18.45
CA PHE A 32 -24.18 30.69 17.54
C PHE A 32 -22.80 30.02 17.64
N LEU A 33 -22.26 29.84 18.86
CA LEU A 33 -20.95 29.19 19.01
C LEU A 33 -21.00 27.71 18.65
N ARG A 34 -22.13 27.03 18.91
CA ARG A 34 -22.36 25.66 18.45
C ARG A 34 -22.29 25.57 16.92
N LEU A 35 -22.96 26.50 16.20
CA LEU A 35 -22.86 26.59 14.73
C LEU A 35 -21.44 26.83 14.24
N VAL A 36 -20.69 27.72 14.90
CA VAL A 36 -19.30 28.01 14.51
C VAL A 36 -18.43 26.75 14.66
N ILE A 37 -18.48 26.05 15.80
CA ILE A 37 -17.64 24.88 16.04
C ILE A 37 -18.01 23.72 15.11
N VAL A 38 -19.31 23.42 14.95
CA VAL A 38 -19.77 22.39 14.02
C VAL A 38 -19.47 22.80 12.57
N GLY A 39 -19.61 24.09 12.24
CA GLY A 39 -19.26 24.63 10.92
C GLY A 39 -17.78 24.44 10.60
N LEU A 40 -16.86 24.68 11.57
CA LEU A 40 -15.44 24.40 11.40
C LEU A 40 -15.14 22.92 11.18
N PHE A 41 -15.80 22.02 11.92
CA PHE A 41 -15.69 20.58 11.70
C PHE A 41 -16.15 20.17 10.29
N LEU A 42 -17.29 20.69 9.83
CA LEU A 42 -17.80 20.44 8.49
C LEU A 42 -16.93 21.08 7.39
N ALA A 43 -16.35 22.27 7.65
CA ALA A 43 -15.40 22.89 6.74
C ALA A 43 -14.11 22.06 6.61
N TRP A 44 -13.67 21.44 7.71
CA TRP A 44 -12.55 20.49 7.66
C TRP A 44 -12.89 19.26 6.80
N MET A 45 -14.09 18.69 6.97
CA MET A 45 -14.60 17.63 6.08
C MET A 45 -14.63 18.09 4.61
N ALA A 46 -15.17 19.28 4.35
CA ALA A 46 -15.25 19.82 2.99
C ALA A 46 -13.86 19.96 2.35
N SER A 47 -12.82 20.29 3.12
CA SER A 47 -11.44 20.37 2.61
C SER A 47 -10.94 19.02 2.05
N PHE A 48 -11.35 17.89 2.63
CA PHE A 48 -11.06 16.56 2.11
C PHE A 48 -11.72 16.35 0.72
N PHE A 49 -13.02 16.62 0.61
CA PHE A 49 -13.73 16.43 -0.65
C PHE A 49 -13.27 17.40 -1.74
N ILE A 50 -12.97 18.66 -1.38
CA ILE A 50 -12.42 19.64 -2.32
C ILE A 50 -11.02 19.18 -2.79
N GLY A 51 -10.17 18.74 -1.87
CA GLY A 51 -8.86 18.17 -2.19
C GLY A 51 -8.98 16.91 -3.05
N PHE A 52 -10.01 16.09 -2.81
CA PHE A 52 -10.24 14.90 -3.63
C PHE A 52 -10.73 15.23 -5.04
N ALA A 53 -11.67 16.16 -5.21
CA ALA A 53 -12.33 16.40 -6.48
C ALA A 53 -11.67 17.48 -7.36
N PHE A 54 -11.01 18.47 -6.75
CA PHE A 54 -10.59 19.69 -7.46
C PHE A 54 -9.11 20.03 -7.27
N LEU A 55 -8.28 19.10 -6.77
CA LEU A 55 -6.87 19.35 -6.43
C LEU A 55 -6.06 19.96 -7.58
N GLU A 56 -6.27 19.46 -8.80
CA GLU A 56 -5.57 19.93 -10.00
C GLU A 56 -5.96 21.34 -10.43
N ARG A 57 -7.15 21.81 -10.05
CA ARG A 57 -7.66 23.17 -10.34
C ARG A 57 -7.20 24.19 -9.32
N VAL A 58 -6.76 23.74 -8.14
CA VAL A 58 -6.27 24.62 -7.06
C VAL A 58 -4.84 25.08 -7.39
N PRO A 59 -4.48 26.35 -7.14
CA PRO A 59 -3.09 26.80 -7.25
C PRO A 59 -2.15 25.91 -6.43
N TYR A 60 -1.00 25.52 -7.01
CA TYR A 60 -0.11 24.50 -6.43
C TYR A 60 0.24 24.73 -4.96
N ARG A 61 0.57 25.99 -4.61
CA ARG A 61 0.93 26.34 -3.22
C ARG A 61 -0.20 26.16 -2.23
N ALA A 62 -1.46 26.30 -2.67
CA ALA A 62 -2.65 26.09 -1.86
C ALA A 62 -3.10 24.60 -1.86
N ALA A 63 -2.81 23.87 -2.93
CA ALA A 63 -3.15 22.45 -3.06
C ALA A 63 -2.44 21.58 -2.00
N ILE A 64 -1.19 21.91 -1.66
CA ILE A 64 -0.41 21.18 -0.66
C ILE A 64 -1.10 21.18 0.73
N PRO A 65 -1.33 22.33 1.39
CA PRO A 65 -2.00 22.34 2.68
C PRO A 65 -3.44 21.85 2.61
N LEU A 66 -4.16 22.15 1.54
CA LEU A 66 -5.53 21.65 1.34
C LEU A 66 -5.56 20.11 1.36
N TYR A 67 -4.67 19.47 0.63
CA TYR A 67 -4.58 18.02 0.57
C TYR A 67 -4.16 17.42 1.92
N GLN A 68 -3.17 18.03 2.59
CA GLN A 68 -2.67 17.55 3.88
C GLN A 68 -3.71 17.69 5.00
N ILE A 69 -4.35 18.85 5.11
CA ILE A 69 -5.39 19.13 6.12
C ILE A 69 -6.61 18.24 5.86
N GLY A 70 -7.05 18.17 4.60
CA GLY A 70 -8.22 17.39 4.24
C GLY A 70 -8.05 15.90 4.56
N ASN A 71 -6.93 15.30 4.19
CA ASN A 71 -6.70 13.87 4.49
C ASN A 71 -6.54 13.60 5.99
N THR A 72 -6.01 14.55 6.77
CA THR A 72 -5.93 14.41 8.24
C THR A 72 -7.32 14.34 8.87
N TRP A 73 -8.33 15.01 8.27
CA TRP A 73 -9.71 14.92 8.73
C TRP A 73 -10.22 13.47 8.76
N LEU A 74 -9.92 12.67 7.75
CA LEU A 74 -10.42 11.28 7.65
C LEU A 74 -10.01 10.44 8.87
N ILE A 75 -8.77 10.58 9.31
CA ILE A 75 -8.26 9.85 10.47
C ILE A 75 -8.81 10.44 11.78
N ALA A 76 -8.84 11.77 11.91
CA ALA A 76 -9.45 12.45 13.06
C ALA A 76 -10.92 12.07 13.23
N PHE A 77 -11.68 12.05 12.13
CA PHE A 77 -13.07 11.66 12.08
C PHE A 77 -13.31 10.23 12.58
N LEU A 78 -12.47 9.28 12.14
CA LEU A 78 -12.52 7.91 12.63
C LEU A 78 -12.38 7.84 14.16
N TYR A 79 -11.36 8.51 14.72
CA TYR A 79 -11.12 8.46 16.16
C TYR A 79 -12.11 9.28 16.97
N LEU A 80 -12.66 10.37 16.43
CA LEU A 80 -13.79 11.09 17.05
C LEU A 80 -15.03 10.19 17.10
N ALA A 81 -15.35 9.51 16.01
CA ALA A 81 -16.48 8.58 15.99
C ALA A 81 -16.30 7.44 17.00
N LEU A 82 -15.12 6.81 17.03
CA LEU A 82 -14.81 5.75 17.98
C LEU A 82 -14.90 6.25 19.43
N ALA A 83 -14.37 7.44 19.73
CA ALA A 83 -14.43 8.02 21.07
C ALA A 83 -15.90 8.22 21.52
N PHE A 84 -16.74 8.79 20.66
CA PHE A 84 -18.14 8.98 20.98
C PHE A 84 -18.91 7.67 21.11
N ILE A 85 -18.67 6.69 20.24
CA ILE A 85 -19.28 5.34 20.36
C ILE A 85 -18.91 4.68 21.68
N ILE A 86 -17.63 4.72 22.08
CA ILE A 86 -17.17 4.17 23.36
C ILE A 86 -17.87 4.87 24.53
N LEU A 87 -17.94 6.20 24.51
CA LEU A 87 -18.58 6.98 25.55
C LEU A 87 -20.09 6.73 25.63
N ASP A 88 -20.76 6.55 24.50
CA ASP A 88 -22.18 6.18 24.47
C ASP A 88 -22.42 4.79 25.02
N ILE A 89 -21.58 3.80 24.69
CA ILE A 89 -21.66 2.45 25.27
C ILE A 89 -21.47 2.50 26.79
N LEU A 90 -20.47 3.24 27.29
CA LEU A 90 -20.24 3.41 28.73
C LEU A 90 -21.42 4.10 29.41
N SER A 91 -22.06 5.07 28.74
CA SER A 91 -23.26 5.75 29.23
C SER A 91 -24.48 4.82 29.27
N LEU A 92 -24.65 3.98 28.24
CA LEU A 92 -25.72 2.96 28.19
C LEU A 92 -25.54 1.89 29.27
N CYS A 93 -24.30 1.51 29.59
CA CYS A 93 -23.95 0.62 30.67
C CYS A 93 -24.04 1.26 32.09
N HIS A 94 -24.51 2.51 32.17
CA HIS A 94 -24.60 3.29 33.42
C HIS A 94 -23.24 3.50 34.13
N LEU A 95 -22.12 3.39 33.40
CA LEU A 95 -20.77 3.61 33.92
C LEU A 95 -20.39 5.10 33.97
N LEU A 96 -21.16 5.96 33.29
CA LEU A 96 -20.98 7.41 33.29
C LEU A 96 -22.15 8.14 33.94
N PRO A 97 -21.92 9.25 34.64
CA PRO A 97 -22.99 10.08 35.21
C PRO A 97 -23.98 10.57 34.15
N LYS A 98 -25.27 10.68 34.52
CA LYS A 98 -26.28 11.26 33.65
C LYS A 98 -25.85 12.67 33.23
N GLY A 99 -25.91 12.97 31.93
CA GLY A 99 -25.52 14.28 31.39
C GLY A 99 -24.02 14.48 31.15
N PHE A 100 -23.17 13.48 31.39
CA PHE A 100 -21.72 13.55 31.20
C PHE A 100 -21.31 14.04 29.80
N LEU A 101 -22.08 13.70 28.76
CA LEU A 101 -21.88 14.12 27.36
C LEU A 101 -22.71 15.35 26.99
N LYS A 102 -22.93 16.28 27.92
CA LYS A 102 -23.68 17.52 27.67
C LYS A 102 -22.94 18.72 28.24
N GLU A 103 -22.89 19.79 27.47
CA GLU A 103 -22.47 21.14 27.90
C GLU A 103 -21.20 21.16 28.74
N SER A 104 -20.12 20.53 28.27
CA SER A 104 -18.84 20.42 28.98
C SER A 104 -17.66 20.77 28.10
N TRP A 105 -17.05 21.95 28.34
CA TRP A 105 -15.77 22.33 27.72
C TRP A 105 -14.65 21.37 28.09
N THR A 106 -14.64 20.88 29.34
CA THR A 106 -13.63 19.92 29.80
C THR A 106 -13.70 18.62 29.00
N MET A 107 -14.92 18.08 28.78
CA MET A 107 -15.09 16.85 28.00
C MET A 107 -14.74 17.08 26.51
N LEU A 108 -15.23 18.16 25.92
CA LEU A 108 -14.89 18.50 24.53
C LEU A 108 -13.37 18.66 24.37
N GLY A 109 -12.72 19.37 25.29
CA GLY A 109 -11.26 19.53 25.31
C GLY A 109 -10.51 18.23 25.54
N ALA A 110 -11.01 17.34 26.41
CA ALA A 110 -10.40 16.04 26.66
C ALA A 110 -10.46 15.13 25.40
N ILE A 111 -11.63 15.04 24.75
CA ILE A 111 -11.77 14.26 23.52
C ILE A 111 -10.89 14.82 22.41
N ALA A 112 -10.94 16.14 22.19
CA ALA A 112 -10.10 16.80 21.17
C ALA A 112 -8.61 16.61 21.48
N GLY A 113 -8.22 16.71 22.75
CA GLY A 113 -6.85 16.50 23.22
C GLY A 113 -6.35 15.08 22.96
N VAL A 114 -7.15 14.06 23.33
CA VAL A 114 -6.81 12.66 23.10
C VAL A 114 -6.67 12.38 21.62
N VAL A 115 -7.63 12.80 20.80
CA VAL A 115 -7.54 12.61 19.33
C VAL A 115 -6.31 13.31 18.76
N THR A 116 -6.05 14.57 19.17
CA THR A 116 -4.86 15.30 18.73
C THR A 116 -3.56 14.59 19.12
N LEU A 117 -3.45 14.09 20.34
CA LEU A 117 -2.28 13.33 20.79
C LEU A 117 -2.10 12.03 20.00
N LEU A 118 -3.18 11.31 19.69
CA LEU A 118 -3.13 10.12 18.84
C LEU A 118 -2.64 10.46 17.41
N LEU A 119 -3.14 11.54 16.83
CA LEU A 119 -2.69 11.98 15.50
C LEU A 119 -1.23 12.39 15.49
N LEU A 120 -0.77 13.12 16.52
CA LEU A 120 0.63 13.52 16.67
C LEU A 120 1.54 12.28 16.85
N ALA A 121 1.18 11.38 17.75
CA ALA A 121 1.92 10.14 17.97
C ALA A 121 1.98 9.30 16.68
N GLY A 122 0.86 9.16 15.98
CA GLY A 122 0.78 8.46 14.70
C GLY A 122 1.61 9.14 13.60
N SER A 123 1.69 10.48 13.60
CA SER A 123 2.54 11.22 12.66
C SER A 123 4.03 11.05 12.95
N ILE A 124 4.41 11.02 14.22
CA ILE A 124 5.79 10.72 14.64
C ILE A 124 6.14 9.28 14.24
N HIS A 125 5.25 8.34 14.52
CA HIS A 125 5.44 6.94 14.17
C HIS A 125 5.58 6.72 12.67
N TYR A 126 4.78 7.40 11.84
CA TYR A 126 4.92 7.39 10.38
C TYR A 126 6.33 7.80 9.92
N ARG A 127 6.94 8.81 10.55
CA ARG A 127 8.27 9.33 10.15
C ARG A 127 9.38 8.33 10.42
N ASN A 128 9.21 7.45 11.40
CA ASN A 128 10.14 6.39 11.71
C ASN A 128 9.95 5.23 10.71
N LYS A 129 10.91 5.04 9.80
CA LYS A 129 10.89 3.96 8.82
C LYS A 129 11.57 2.74 9.40
N HIS A 130 10.83 1.64 9.43
CA HIS A 130 11.33 0.37 9.96
C HIS A 130 12.07 -0.38 8.86
N ARG A 131 13.29 -0.80 9.19
CA ARG A 131 14.07 -1.73 8.38
C ARG A 131 13.66 -3.14 8.78
N GLU A 132 13.09 -3.87 7.84
CA GLU A 132 12.84 -5.31 7.98
C GLU A 132 13.94 -6.08 7.27
N GLU A 133 14.26 -7.26 7.76
CA GLU A 133 15.30 -8.11 7.20
C GLU A 133 14.77 -9.52 7.02
N LEU A 134 15.05 -10.11 5.86
CA LEU A 134 14.74 -11.50 5.56
C LEU A 134 15.93 -12.13 4.84
N THR A 135 16.36 -13.29 5.32
CA THR A 135 17.39 -14.09 4.65
C THR A 135 16.77 -15.34 4.07
N LEU A 136 16.97 -15.57 2.79
CA LEU A 136 16.56 -16.79 2.09
C LEU A 136 17.79 -17.53 1.58
N GLU A 137 17.82 -18.83 1.83
CA GLU A 137 18.82 -19.72 1.29
C GLU A 137 18.27 -20.50 0.09
N THR A 138 19.06 -20.60 -0.97
CA THR A 138 18.67 -21.33 -2.17
C THR A 138 19.74 -22.30 -2.62
N SER A 139 19.32 -23.44 -3.16
CA SER A 139 20.18 -24.37 -3.87
C SER A 139 20.33 -24.03 -5.36
N LYS A 140 19.60 -23.02 -5.85
CA LYS A 140 19.72 -22.54 -7.22
C LYS A 140 21.02 -21.76 -7.40
N PRO A 141 21.63 -21.79 -8.58
CA PRO A 141 22.91 -21.14 -8.82
C PRO A 141 22.79 -19.61 -8.63
N LEU A 142 23.69 -19.05 -7.82
CA LEU A 142 23.88 -17.62 -7.67
C LEU A 142 25.34 -17.28 -7.99
N GLU A 143 25.58 -16.18 -8.68
CA GLU A 143 26.96 -15.72 -8.93
C GLU A 143 27.65 -15.28 -7.64
N LYS A 144 26.89 -14.71 -6.71
CA LYS A 144 27.33 -14.28 -5.37
C LYS A 144 26.11 -14.11 -4.45
N PRO A 145 26.28 -14.02 -3.14
CA PRO A 145 25.23 -13.56 -2.24
C PRO A 145 24.70 -12.19 -2.67
N LEU A 146 23.39 -11.99 -2.63
CA LEU A 146 22.75 -10.76 -3.07
C LEU A 146 22.06 -10.05 -1.90
N THR A 147 22.18 -8.73 -1.90
CA THR A 147 21.39 -7.83 -1.04
C THR A 147 20.41 -7.05 -1.91
N VAL A 148 19.13 -7.28 -1.73
CA VAL A 148 18.05 -6.63 -2.48
C VAL A 148 17.25 -5.75 -1.52
N VAL A 149 17.15 -4.46 -1.82
CA VAL A 149 16.24 -3.56 -1.08
C VAL A 149 14.89 -3.55 -1.78
N LEU A 150 13.82 -3.85 -1.03
CA LEU A 150 12.46 -3.84 -1.53
C LEU A 150 11.60 -2.81 -0.78
N ALA A 151 10.88 -2.00 -1.52
CA ALA A 151 9.93 -1.04 -0.99
C ALA A 151 8.64 -1.07 -1.82
N SER A 152 7.55 -0.58 -1.26
CA SER A 152 6.27 -0.46 -1.94
C SER A 152 5.55 0.79 -1.45
N ASP A 153 4.57 1.25 -2.21
CA ASP A 153 3.63 2.29 -1.78
C ASP A 153 4.35 3.58 -1.36
N LEU A 154 5.19 4.11 -2.23
CA LEU A 154 5.88 5.37 -1.96
C LEU A 154 4.91 6.55 -1.94
N HIS A 155 3.85 6.50 -2.74
CA HIS A 155 2.82 7.52 -2.86
C HIS A 155 3.39 8.93 -2.94
N LEU A 156 4.31 9.14 -3.87
CA LEU A 156 4.95 10.43 -4.11
C LEU A 156 3.93 11.43 -4.65
N GLY A 157 3.92 12.63 -4.07
CA GLY A 157 2.95 13.64 -4.46
C GLY A 157 2.87 14.79 -3.47
N TYR A 158 1.64 15.22 -3.16
CA TYR A 158 1.38 16.35 -2.27
C TYR A 158 1.73 16.06 -0.80
N HIS A 159 1.68 14.79 -0.37
CA HIS A 159 2.11 14.36 0.96
C HIS A 159 3.58 13.98 0.98
N ASN A 160 3.95 12.93 0.25
CA ASN A 160 5.31 12.40 0.24
C ASN A 160 6.13 13.20 -0.78
N ARG A 161 6.82 14.20 -0.28
CA ARG A 161 7.49 15.21 -1.08
C ARG A 161 8.95 14.83 -1.38
N LYS A 162 9.56 15.53 -2.34
CA LYS A 162 10.93 15.31 -2.80
C LYS A 162 11.96 15.13 -1.68
N ALA A 163 11.92 15.99 -0.64
CA ALA A 163 12.87 15.88 0.47
C ALA A 163 12.68 14.61 1.31
N GLU A 164 11.48 14.02 1.31
CA GLU A 164 11.22 12.75 1.97
C GLU A 164 11.73 11.58 1.12
N LEU A 165 11.49 11.63 -0.18
CA LEU A 165 12.09 10.69 -1.13
C LEU A 165 13.61 10.69 -1.01
N GLY A 166 14.25 11.87 -0.96
CA GLY A 166 15.70 11.96 -0.79
C GLY A 166 16.21 11.20 0.44
N ARG A 167 15.52 11.33 1.60
CA ARG A 167 15.86 10.55 2.80
C ARG A 167 15.66 9.03 2.61
N TRP A 168 14.65 8.60 1.87
CA TRP A 168 14.45 7.17 1.58
C TRP A 168 15.54 6.62 0.66
N ILE A 169 15.96 7.41 -0.33
CA ILE A 169 17.10 7.06 -1.19
C ILE A 169 18.39 6.91 -0.36
N ASP A 170 18.61 7.80 0.62
CA ASP A 170 19.74 7.70 1.53
C ASP A 170 19.69 6.41 2.39
N LEU A 171 18.49 6.03 2.87
CA LEU A 171 18.29 4.75 3.58
C LEU A 171 18.62 3.55 2.68
N PHE A 172 18.15 3.55 1.43
CA PHE A 172 18.41 2.46 0.50
C PHE A 172 19.91 2.33 0.17
N ASN A 173 20.57 3.44 -0.09
CA ASN A 173 22.00 3.45 -0.39
C ASN A 173 22.85 2.98 0.81
N ALA A 174 22.41 3.25 2.05
CA ALA A 174 23.10 2.80 3.26
C ALA A 174 23.13 1.27 3.41
N GLU A 175 22.20 0.54 2.78
CA GLU A 175 22.18 -0.93 2.73
C GLU A 175 23.20 -1.51 1.72
N ASN A 176 23.85 -0.69 0.89
CA ASN A 176 24.73 -1.11 -0.20
C ASN A 176 24.10 -2.20 -1.09
N PRO A 177 22.88 -1.97 -1.62
CA PRO A 177 22.15 -3.00 -2.34
C PRO A 177 22.79 -3.32 -3.69
N ASP A 178 22.68 -4.59 -4.11
CA ASP A 178 22.95 -5.01 -5.49
C ASP A 178 21.78 -4.62 -6.42
N LEU A 179 20.58 -4.48 -5.86
CA LEU A 179 19.34 -4.25 -6.59
C LEU A 179 18.31 -3.56 -5.70
N VAL A 180 17.53 -2.63 -6.27
CA VAL A 180 16.35 -2.02 -5.63
C VAL A 180 15.11 -2.41 -6.41
N LEU A 181 14.11 -2.95 -5.71
CA LEU A 181 12.83 -3.35 -6.28
C LEU A 181 11.69 -2.56 -5.62
N ILE A 182 10.81 -1.97 -6.43
CA ILE A 182 9.63 -1.27 -5.92
C ILE A 182 8.36 -1.98 -6.37
N GLY A 183 7.56 -2.40 -5.41
CA GLY A 183 6.34 -3.18 -5.60
C GLY A 183 5.11 -2.35 -6.00
N GLY A 184 5.27 -1.26 -6.77
CA GLY A 184 4.17 -0.42 -7.26
C GLY A 184 3.79 0.73 -6.33
N ASP A 185 2.81 1.52 -6.76
CA ASP A 185 2.30 2.72 -6.09
C ASP A 185 3.41 3.72 -5.75
N ILE A 186 4.26 4.03 -6.75
CA ILE A 186 5.27 5.09 -6.64
C ILE A 186 4.61 6.45 -6.63
N ILE A 187 3.62 6.67 -7.51
CA ILE A 187 2.86 7.91 -7.61
C ILE A 187 1.58 7.80 -6.77
N ASP A 188 1.23 8.86 -6.05
CA ASP A 188 -0.01 8.87 -5.27
C ASP A 188 -1.23 9.07 -6.17
N ARG A 189 -1.60 10.31 -6.41
CA ARG A 189 -2.82 10.67 -7.13
C ARG A 189 -2.55 11.59 -8.32
N SER A 190 -1.43 12.26 -8.31
CA SER A 190 -1.11 13.33 -9.25
C SER A 190 0.37 13.39 -9.54
N LEU A 191 0.70 13.43 -10.82
CA LEU A 191 2.06 13.65 -11.30
C LEU A 191 2.54 15.11 -11.15
N ARG A 192 1.62 16.06 -10.90
CA ARG A 192 1.94 17.49 -10.86
C ARG A 192 3.07 17.84 -9.87
N PRO A 193 3.07 17.36 -8.58
CA PRO A 193 4.19 17.62 -7.68
C PRO A 193 5.49 16.95 -8.13
N VAL A 194 5.38 15.73 -8.63
CA VAL A 194 6.53 14.88 -8.99
C VAL A 194 7.31 15.47 -10.16
N ILE A 195 6.58 15.94 -11.19
CA ILE A 195 7.17 16.57 -12.36
C ILE A 195 7.67 17.98 -12.01
N ARG A 196 6.81 18.80 -11.35
CA ARG A 196 7.13 20.20 -11.08
C ARG A 196 8.38 20.38 -10.22
N ASP A 197 8.52 19.57 -9.19
CA ASP A 197 9.62 19.66 -8.22
C ASP A 197 10.78 18.71 -8.59
N ASN A 198 10.74 18.08 -9.79
CA ASN A 198 11.77 17.19 -10.34
C ASN A 198 12.19 16.09 -9.35
N TYR A 199 11.27 15.20 -9.00
CA TYR A 199 11.58 14.08 -8.09
C TYR A 199 12.47 13.02 -8.77
N ALA A 200 12.49 12.97 -10.10
CA ALA A 200 13.37 12.07 -10.86
C ALA A 200 14.85 12.24 -10.50
N SER A 201 15.27 13.47 -10.11
CA SER A 201 16.65 13.70 -9.70
C SER A 201 17.05 12.96 -8.41
N GLU A 202 16.10 12.64 -7.54
CA GLU A 202 16.38 11.87 -6.31
C GLU A 202 16.61 10.39 -6.64
N PHE A 203 15.81 9.78 -7.51
CA PHE A 203 15.99 8.39 -7.93
C PHE A 203 17.35 8.17 -8.60
N LYS A 204 17.87 9.17 -9.34
CA LYS A 204 19.21 9.10 -9.96
C LYS A 204 20.37 9.07 -8.96
N ARG A 205 20.11 9.27 -7.66
CA ARG A 205 21.09 9.13 -6.58
C ARG A 205 21.22 7.70 -6.08
N LEU A 206 20.34 6.78 -6.51
CA LEU A 206 20.48 5.37 -6.17
C LEU A 206 21.78 4.81 -6.72
N SER A 207 22.49 4.05 -5.89
CA SER A 207 23.76 3.40 -6.23
C SER A 207 23.57 2.08 -6.99
N ALA A 208 22.38 1.48 -6.89
CA ALA A 208 22.02 0.22 -7.54
C ALA A 208 20.93 0.42 -8.60
N PRO A 209 20.85 -0.50 -9.58
CA PRO A 209 19.75 -0.51 -10.55
C PRO A 209 18.41 -0.68 -9.84
N ILE A 210 17.35 -0.09 -10.44
CA ILE A 210 16.01 -0.07 -9.88
C ILE A 210 14.98 -0.59 -10.88
N TRP A 211 14.15 -1.54 -10.43
CA TRP A 211 12.98 -2.04 -11.16
C TRP A 211 11.70 -1.82 -10.37
N THR A 212 10.61 -1.64 -11.09
CA THR A 212 9.28 -1.44 -10.50
C THR A 212 8.21 -2.15 -11.32
N VAL A 213 7.04 -2.30 -10.72
CA VAL A 213 5.78 -2.63 -11.38
C VAL A 213 4.80 -1.48 -11.21
N LEU A 214 3.71 -1.49 -11.95
CA LEU A 214 2.59 -0.57 -11.71
C LEU A 214 1.78 -1.04 -10.51
N GLY A 215 1.31 -0.10 -9.69
CA GLY A 215 0.25 -0.31 -8.72
C GLY A 215 -1.07 0.31 -9.19
N ASN A 216 -2.11 0.22 -8.37
CA ASN A 216 -3.41 0.79 -8.73
C ASN A 216 -3.42 2.33 -8.74
N HIS A 217 -2.54 2.98 -8.00
CA HIS A 217 -2.46 4.44 -7.98
C HIS A 217 -1.90 5.03 -9.29
N GLU A 218 -1.00 4.35 -10.00
CA GLU A 218 -0.61 4.75 -11.34
C GLU A 218 -1.81 4.76 -12.30
N TYR A 219 -2.75 3.78 -12.16
CA TYR A 219 -3.98 3.72 -12.94
C TYR A 219 -5.00 4.81 -12.52
N TYR A 220 -5.00 5.23 -11.26
CA TYR A 220 -5.87 6.32 -10.80
C TYR A 220 -5.34 7.70 -11.15
N SER A 221 -4.05 7.84 -11.32
CA SER A 221 -3.40 9.10 -11.69
C SER A 221 -3.31 9.27 -13.21
N ASP A 222 -2.32 8.66 -13.83
CA ASP A 222 -2.03 8.68 -15.26
C ASP A 222 -0.94 7.66 -15.54
N VAL A 223 -1.29 6.55 -16.18
CA VAL A 223 -0.35 5.45 -16.46
C VAL A 223 0.76 5.91 -17.41
N GLU A 224 0.40 6.57 -18.52
CA GLU A 224 1.39 7.00 -19.54
C GLU A 224 2.36 8.04 -18.96
N GLY A 225 1.82 8.99 -18.20
CA GLY A 225 2.64 9.97 -17.49
C GLY A 225 3.55 9.35 -16.43
N SER A 226 3.08 8.31 -15.73
CA SER A 226 3.87 7.55 -14.74
C SER A 226 4.99 6.77 -15.42
N GLU A 227 4.72 6.07 -16.51
CA GLU A 227 5.73 5.34 -17.30
C GLU A 227 6.81 6.29 -17.85
N LYS A 228 6.41 7.47 -18.32
CA LYS A 228 7.35 8.52 -18.75
C LYS A 228 8.20 9.00 -17.58
N PHE A 229 7.58 9.27 -16.41
CA PHE A 229 8.31 9.68 -15.22
C PHE A 229 9.32 8.61 -14.79
N PHE A 230 8.95 7.32 -14.79
CA PHE A 230 9.88 6.23 -14.45
C PHE A 230 11.09 6.22 -15.38
N LYS A 231 10.87 6.34 -16.68
CA LYS A 231 11.95 6.45 -17.67
C LYS A 231 12.86 7.65 -17.39
N ASP A 232 12.29 8.82 -17.11
CA ASP A 232 13.05 10.05 -16.82
C ASP A 232 13.83 9.94 -15.49
N ALA A 233 13.33 9.15 -14.55
CA ALA A 233 13.94 8.87 -13.24
C ALA A 233 15.00 7.75 -13.29
N GLY A 234 15.13 7.03 -14.41
CA GLY A 234 16.04 5.89 -14.54
C GLY A 234 15.49 4.61 -13.88
N ILE A 235 14.17 4.55 -13.70
CA ILE A 235 13.47 3.38 -13.14
C ILE A 235 13.04 2.48 -14.30
N SER A 236 13.43 1.22 -14.28
CA SER A 236 13.01 0.22 -15.25
C SER A 236 11.66 -0.39 -14.85
N LEU A 237 10.65 -0.26 -15.72
CA LEU A 237 9.32 -0.83 -15.50
C LEU A 237 9.24 -2.25 -16.04
N LEU A 238 8.80 -3.18 -15.19
CA LEU A 238 8.39 -4.53 -15.58
C LEU A 238 6.86 -4.56 -15.66
N LYS A 239 6.34 -4.74 -16.87
CA LYS A 239 4.90 -4.78 -17.15
C LYS A 239 4.59 -6.08 -17.88
N ASP A 240 4.07 -7.05 -17.15
CA ASP A 240 3.84 -8.42 -17.62
C ASP A 240 5.06 -8.99 -18.36
N SER A 241 6.22 -8.85 -17.72
CA SER A 241 7.52 -9.17 -18.29
C SER A 241 8.50 -9.60 -17.20
N TYR A 242 9.63 -10.15 -17.62
CA TYR A 242 10.71 -10.50 -16.71
C TYR A 242 12.07 -10.04 -17.22
N ILE A 243 13.04 -10.02 -16.33
CA ILE A 243 14.45 -9.81 -16.64
C ILE A 243 15.29 -10.79 -15.85
N ASP A 244 16.34 -11.34 -16.48
CA ASP A 244 17.39 -12.11 -15.83
C ASP A 244 18.58 -11.19 -15.56
N THR A 245 18.96 -11.07 -14.29
CA THR A 245 20.03 -10.17 -13.83
C THR A 245 20.68 -10.72 -12.57
N LEU A 246 21.99 -10.56 -12.39
CA LEU A 246 22.73 -10.97 -11.20
C LEU A 246 22.52 -12.45 -10.82
N GLY A 247 22.26 -13.34 -11.79
CA GLY A 247 21.95 -14.73 -11.53
C GLY A 247 20.55 -15.04 -11.03
N ILE A 248 19.66 -14.04 -10.92
CA ILE A 248 18.26 -14.18 -10.53
C ILE A 248 17.33 -13.72 -11.64
N ARG A 249 16.06 -14.15 -11.57
CA ARG A 249 14.97 -13.65 -12.41
C ARG A 249 14.06 -12.73 -11.61
N VAL A 250 13.79 -11.55 -12.14
CA VAL A 250 12.79 -10.64 -11.60
C VAL A 250 11.62 -10.57 -12.56
N VAL A 251 10.44 -10.97 -12.10
CA VAL A 251 9.18 -10.98 -12.85
C VAL A 251 8.32 -9.83 -12.34
N GLY A 252 7.78 -9.02 -13.23
CA GLY A 252 6.84 -7.96 -12.89
C GLY A 252 5.49 -8.19 -13.54
N ARG A 253 4.45 -8.29 -12.71
CA ARG A 253 3.05 -8.32 -13.18
C ARG A 253 2.44 -6.94 -13.18
N ASN A 254 1.61 -6.69 -14.18
CA ASN A 254 0.77 -5.50 -14.22
C ASN A 254 -0.25 -5.52 -13.08
N ASP A 255 -0.72 -4.35 -12.67
CA ASP A 255 -1.73 -4.28 -11.61
C ASP A 255 -3.08 -4.86 -12.04
N ARG A 256 -3.87 -5.31 -11.07
CA ARG A 256 -5.23 -5.84 -11.29
C ARG A 256 -6.22 -4.82 -11.82
N SER A 257 -5.89 -3.54 -11.76
CA SER A 257 -6.65 -2.47 -12.42
C SER A 257 -6.60 -2.57 -13.95
N TYR A 258 -5.62 -3.30 -14.51
CA TYR A 258 -5.55 -3.59 -15.93
C TYR A 258 -6.43 -4.80 -16.29
N PRO A 259 -7.44 -4.62 -17.14
CA PRO A 259 -8.46 -5.66 -17.39
C PRO A 259 -7.94 -6.88 -18.18
N CYS A 260 -6.84 -6.72 -18.92
CA CYS A 260 -6.25 -7.77 -19.76
C CYS A 260 -4.96 -8.35 -19.16
N ARG A 261 -4.87 -8.43 -17.84
CA ARG A 261 -3.72 -8.97 -17.12
C ARG A 261 -3.52 -10.45 -17.48
N PRO A 262 -2.34 -10.87 -18.00
CA PRO A 262 -2.08 -12.25 -18.34
C PRO A 262 -1.95 -13.13 -17.09
N ALA A 263 -2.13 -14.42 -17.25
CA ALA A 263 -1.79 -15.39 -16.23
C ALA A 263 -0.26 -15.43 -16.02
N LEU A 264 0.18 -15.76 -14.81
CA LEU A 264 1.62 -15.70 -14.48
C LEU A 264 2.45 -16.65 -15.36
N TRP A 265 1.93 -17.84 -15.69
CA TRP A 265 2.58 -18.82 -16.57
C TRP A 265 2.73 -18.32 -18.03
N GLU A 266 1.97 -17.31 -18.47
CA GLU A 266 2.11 -16.70 -19.79
C GLU A 266 3.28 -15.71 -19.85
N ILE A 267 3.68 -15.14 -18.71
CA ILE A 267 4.78 -14.20 -18.58
C ILE A 267 6.12 -14.93 -18.48
N LEU A 268 6.14 -16.06 -17.81
CA LEU A 268 7.37 -16.85 -17.61
C LEU A 268 7.83 -17.50 -18.92
N PRO A 269 9.15 -17.69 -19.11
CA PRO A 269 9.67 -18.34 -20.29
C PRO A 269 9.12 -19.76 -20.39
N LYS A 270 8.58 -20.10 -21.55
CA LYS A 270 8.16 -21.47 -21.85
C LYS A 270 9.40 -22.37 -21.82
N GLU A 271 9.35 -23.42 -21.01
CA GLU A 271 10.40 -24.43 -21.02
C GLU A 271 10.54 -24.99 -22.44
N LYS A 272 11.79 -25.07 -22.92
CA LYS A 272 12.05 -25.85 -24.12
C LYS A 272 11.66 -27.27 -23.75
N SER A 273 10.60 -27.80 -24.38
CA SER A 273 10.27 -29.23 -24.29
C SER A 273 11.55 -29.99 -24.63
N VAL A 274 12.02 -30.80 -23.69
CA VAL A 274 13.03 -31.83 -24.02
C VAL A 274 12.46 -32.59 -25.20
N PRO A 275 13.19 -32.79 -26.29
CA PRO A 275 12.68 -33.58 -27.42
C PRO A 275 12.24 -34.94 -26.88
N GLU A 276 10.96 -35.25 -26.97
CA GLU A 276 10.46 -36.59 -26.66
C GLU A 276 11.33 -37.60 -27.40
N ALA A 277 12.06 -38.42 -26.63
CA ALA A 277 12.62 -39.62 -27.18
C ALA A 277 11.46 -40.44 -27.77
N SER A 278 11.46 -40.56 -29.09
CA SER A 278 10.51 -41.32 -29.90
C SER A 278 10.09 -42.62 -29.19
N SER A 279 8.88 -42.63 -28.66
CA SER A 279 8.16 -43.88 -28.43
C SER A 279 6.80 -43.81 -29.14
N THR A 280 6.77 -44.42 -30.27
CA THR A 280 5.56 -44.78 -31.02
C THR A 280 4.62 -45.59 -30.14
N ILE A 281 3.46 -45.04 -29.73
CA ILE A 281 2.22 -45.82 -29.50
C ILE A 281 1.01 -44.86 -29.52
N GLY A 282 0.16 -45.08 -30.47
CA GLY A 282 -1.30 -45.14 -30.49
C GLY A 282 -2.13 -44.00 -29.91
N SER A 283 -2.82 -43.36 -30.87
CA SER A 283 -4.02 -42.53 -30.70
C SER A 283 -4.96 -42.92 -29.55
N LEU A 284 -5.40 -41.94 -28.74
CA LEU A 284 -6.76 -41.93 -28.19
C LEU A 284 -7.26 -40.48 -28.02
N ARG A 285 -8.48 -40.29 -28.48
CA ARG A 285 -9.24 -39.04 -28.60
C ARG A 285 -9.68 -38.46 -27.23
N SER A 286 -9.67 -37.18 -27.18
CA SER A 286 -10.62 -36.25 -26.52
C SER A 286 -11.48 -36.73 -25.34
N ALA A 287 -11.37 -36.01 -24.19
CA ALA A 287 -12.49 -35.72 -23.31
C ALA A 287 -12.19 -34.48 -22.45
N PRO A 288 -13.22 -33.72 -22.07
CA PRO A 288 -13.05 -32.40 -21.45
C PRO A 288 -12.74 -32.52 -19.97
N TYR A 289 -11.93 -31.57 -19.45
CA TYR A 289 -11.52 -31.48 -18.05
C TYR A 289 -12.66 -31.11 -17.12
N PRO A 290 -12.76 -31.80 -15.96
CA PRO A 290 -13.07 -31.11 -14.71
C PRO A 290 -11.93 -31.32 -13.70
N GLY A 291 -11.39 -30.19 -13.24
CA GLY A 291 -10.73 -30.00 -11.96
C GLY A 291 -9.86 -31.12 -11.38
N LYS A 292 -8.58 -31.18 -11.75
CA LYS A 292 -7.49 -31.68 -10.91
C LYS A 292 -6.24 -30.90 -11.25
N CYS A 293 -5.58 -30.36 -10.21
CA CYS A 293 -4.25 -29.74 -10.32
C CYS A 293 -3.31 -30.72 -11.05
N PRO A 294 -2.47 -30.22 -11.97
CA PRO A 294 -1.40 -31.06 -12.51
C PRO A 294 -0.46 -31.45 -11.35
N PRO A 295 0.16 -32.64 -11.41
CA PRO A 295 1.11 -33.07 -10.40
C PRO A 295 2.27 -32.08 -10.33
N MET A 296 2.78 -31.82 -9.11
CA MET A 296 4.02 -31.08 -8.91
C MET A 296 5.10 -31.66 -9.84
N VAL A 297 5.48 -30.89 -10.83
CA VAL A 297 6.60 -31.23 -11.69
C VAL A 297 7.86 -30.88 -10.92
N ASP A 298 8.76 -31.84 -10.70
CA ASP A 298 10.10 -31.58 -10.22
C ASP A 298 10.76 -30.58 -11.16
N LEU A 299 10.95 -29.34 -10.65
CA LEU A 299 11.52 -28.25 -11.43
C LEU A 299 12.97 -28.60 -11.77
N PRO A 300 13.42 -28.42 -13.01
CA PRO A 300 14.79 -28.67 -13.37
C PRO A 300 15.74 -27.81 -12.53
N PRO A 301 16.92 -28.35 -12.14
CA PRO A 301 17.88 -27.68 -11.24
C PRO A 301 18.51 -26.39 -11.80
N ASP A 302 18.23 -26.06 -13.07
CA ASP A 302 18.84 -24.91 -13.76
C ASP A 302 17.98 -23.64 -13.77
N LYS A 303 16.79 -23.62 -13.08
CA LYS A 303 15.99 -22.40 -13.00
C LYS A 303 16.63 -21.39 -12.06
N PRO A 304 16.76 -20.11 -12.45
CA PRO A 304 17.28 -19.08 -11.57
C PRO A 304 16.36 -18.83 -10.38
N PHE A 305 16.89 -18.33 -9.28
CA PHE A 305 16.04 -17.82 -8.17
C PHE A 305 15.13 -16.74 -8.71
N THR A 306 13.83 -16.88 -8.52
CA THR A 306 12.82 -16.05 -9.17
C THR A 306 12.08 -15.19 -8.15
N ILE A 307 12.17 -13.87 -8.30
CA ILE A 307 11.43 -12.87 -7.53
C ILE A 307 10.25 -12.38 -8.38
N LEU A 308 9.05 -12.44 -7.83
CA LEU A 308 7.83 -11.86 -8.41
C LEU A 308 7.48 -10.55 -7.71
N LEU A 309 7.32 -9.48 -8.48
CA LEU A 309 6.66 -8.26 -8.06
C LEU A 309 5.20 -8.30 -8.51
N ASP A 310 4.28 -8.37 -7.57
CA ASP A 310 2.83 -8.30 -7.80
C ASP A 310 2.24 -7.37 -6.75
N HIS A 311 1.82 -6.16 -7.15
CA HIS A 311 1.47 -5.10 -6.23
C HIS A 311 0.41 -5.52 -5.21
N GLN A 312 -0.69 -6.16 -5.67
CA GLN A 312 -1.80 -6.55 -4.80
C GLN A 312 -1.69 -8.03 -4.39
N PRO A 313 -1.68 -8.37 -3.07
CA PRO A 313 -1.45 -9.72 -2.56
C PRO A 313 -2.71 -10.61 -2.62
N TYR A 314 -3.24 -10.81 -3.81
CA TYR A 314 -4.35 -11.73 -4.06
C TYR A 314 -3.88 -12.98 -4.79
N ASN A 315 -4.58 -14.10 -4.62
CA ASN A 315 -4.33 -15.36 -5.32
C ASN A 315 -2.86 -15.79 -5.17
N LEU A 316 -2.39 -15.91 -3.93
CA LEU A 316 -0.99 -16.26 -3.64
C LEU A 316 -0.63 -17.64 -4.20
N GLU A 317 -1.63 -18.53 -4.40
CA GLU A 317 -1.47 -19.84 -5.04
C GLU A 317 -0.89 -19.76 -6.45
N GLU A 318 -1.18 -18.68 -7.21
CA GLU A 318 -0.66 -18.56 -8.58
C GLU A 318 0.88 -18.50 -8.61
N ALA A 319 1.52 -17.87 -7.61
CA ALA A 319 2.98 -17.81 -7.52
C ALA A 319 3.57 -19.15 -7.09
N GLU A 320 2.92 -19.88 -6.18
CA GLU A 320 3.33 -21.23 -5.77
C GLU A 320 3.26 -22.19 -6.96
N GLU A 321 2.13 -22.21 -7.68
CA GLU A 321 1.93 -23.05 -8.86
C GLU A 321 2.91 -22.74 -9.99
N ALA A 322 3.32 -21.47 -10.13
CA ALA A 322 4.30 -21.03 -11.11
C ALA A 322 5.77 -21.30 -10.70
N GLY A 323 6.00 -21.81 -9.49
CA GLY A 323 7.34 -22.11 -8.97
C GLY A 323 8.18 -20.85 -8.68
N ILE A 324 7.55 -19.78 -8.25
CA ILE A 324 8.20 -18.56 -7.78
C ILE A 324 8.87 -18.84 -6.43
N ASP A 325 10.10 -18.35 -6.21
CA ASP A 325 10.80 -18.52 -4.94
C ASP A 325 10.40 -17.47 -3.91
N PHE A 326 10.20 -16.23 -4.38
CA PHE A 326 9.84 -15.11 -3.53
C PHE A 326 8.89 -14.16 -4.24
N GLN A 327 7.74 -13.84 -3.62
CA GLN A 327 6.83 -12.78 -4.08
C GLN A 327 6.85 -11.60 -3.13
N PHE A 328 6.96 -10.39 -3.69
CA PHE A 328 6.84 -9.14 -2.96
C PHE A 328 5.59 -8.38 -3.41
N SER A 329 4.80 -7.94 -2.44
CA SER A 329 3.55 -7.18 -2.63
C SER A 329 3.46 -6.01 -1.67
N GLY A 330 2.59 -5.05 -1.98
CA GLY A 330 2.25 -3.90 -1.15
C GLY A 330 0.75 -3.73 -0.99
N HIS A 331 0.22 -2.54 -1.37
CA HIS A 331 -1.20 -2.21 -1.51
C HIS A 331 -2.00 -2.12 -0.22
N THR A 332 -1.84 -3.05 0.70
CA THR A 332 -2.72 -3.20 1.87
C THR A 332 -2.52 -2.11 2.91
N HIS A 333 -1.32 -1.50 2.96
CA HIS A 333 -0.87 -0.62 4.05
C HIS A 333 -1.14 -1.20 5.45
N ARG A 334 -1.52 -2.48 5.53
CA ARG A 334 -2.10 -3.09 6.72
C ARG A 334 -3.23 -2.24 7.31
N GLY A 335 -4.07 -1.63 6.45
CA GLY A 335 -5.16 -0.74 6.86
C GLY A 335 -4.73 0.60 7.46
N GLN A 336 -3.41 0.92 7.48
CA GLN A 336 -2.82 2.18 7.92
C GLN A 336 -3.00 2.53 9.41
N VAL A 337 -4.22 2.42 9.95
CA VAL A 337 -4.54 2.75 11.36
C VAL A 337 -5.44 1.69 12.00
N TRP A 338 -5.26 1.46 13.29
CA TRP A 338 -6.19 0.65 14.07
C TRP A 338 -7.55 1.39 14.19
N PRO A 339 -8.72 0.72 14.13
CA PRO A 339 -8.91 -0.72 13.98
C PRO A 339 -9.02 -1.20 12.52
N ILE A 340 -8.77 -0.36 11.53
CA ILE A 340 -8.86 -0.73 10.10
C ILE A 340 -7.90 -1.88 9.78
N SER A 341 -6.75 -1.96 10.48
CA SER A 341 -5.81 -3.07 10.34
C SER A 341 -6.45 -4.45 10.57
N TRP A 342 -7.40 -4.58 11.50
CA TRP A 342 -8.11 -5.84 11.74
C TRP A 342 -9.02 -6.22 10.55
N ILE A 343 -9.64 -5.22 9.92
CA ILE A 343 -10.46 -5.45 8.73
C ILE A 343 -9.55 -5.93 7.57
N THR A 344 -8.42 -5.28 7.39
CA THR A 344 -7.45 -5.64 6.37
C THR A 344 -6.88 -7.05 6.61
N ASP A 345 -6.50 -7.37 7.85
CA ASP A 345 -6.03 -8.71 8.23
C ASP A 345 -7.09 -9.80 7.98
N ALA A 346 -8.38 -9.47 8.04
CA ALA A 346 -9.48 -10.40 7.74
C ALA A 346 -9.82 -10.51 6.24
N MET A 347 -9.41 -9.54 5.40
CA MET A 347 -9.73 -9.50 3.97
C MET A 347 -8.72 -10.23 3.10
N TYR A 348 -7.47 -10.34 3.53
CA TYR A 348 -6.37 -10.93 2.77
C TYR A 348 -5.89 -12.22 3.43
N GLU A 349 -5.47 -13.18 2.64
CA GLU A 349 -4.78 -14.38 3.16
C GLU A 349 -3.54 -13.98 3.96
N LYS A 350 -2.81 -12.98 3.47
CA LYS A 350 -1.72 -12.31 4.17
C LYS A 350 -1.80 -10.81 3.90
N ALA A 351 -2.08 -10.03 4.91
CA ALA A 351 -2.17 -8.58 4.79
C ALA A 351 -0.84 -7.87 5.04
N TRP A 352 0.10 -8.51 5.75
CA TRP A 352 1.37 -7.90 6.12
C TRP A 352 2.41 -8.92 6.61
N GLY A 353 3.69 -8.66 6.28
CA GLY A 353 4.85 -9.40 6.76
C GLY A 353 5.14 -10.66 5.95
N HIS A 354 6.10 -11.44 6.44
CA HIS A 354 6.52 -12.69 5.81
C HIS A 354 5.45 -13.77 5.91
N HIS A 355 5.32 -14.56 4.87
CA HIS A 355 4.46 -15.73 4.78
C HIS A 355 5.15 -16.78 3.91
N GLN A 356 4.90 -18.05 4.16
CA GLN A 356 5.38 -19.15 3.33
C GLN A 356 4.22 -20.07 2.96
N ARG A 357 4.16 -20.43 1.68
CA ARG A 357 3.19 -21.36 1.14
C ARG A 357 3.93 -22.34 0.21
N GLY A 358 3.95 -23.62 0.57
CA GLY A 358 4.80 -24.59 -0.11
C GLY A 358 6.28 -24.18 -0.11
N ALA A 359 6.87 -24.14 -1.28
CA ALA A 359 8.26 -23.69 -1.48
C ALA A 359 8.40 -22.16 -1.66
N THR A 360 7.29 -21.45 -1.87
CA THR A 360 7.28 -20.02 -2.17
C THR A 360 7.25 -19.20 -0.88
N ASN A 361 8.13 -18.21 -0.79
CA ASN A 361 8.12 -17.20 0.25
C ASN A 361 7.39 -15.96 -0.26
N TYR A 362 6.68 -15.28 0.62
CA TYR A 362 5.93 -14.05 0.34
C TYR A 362 6.30 -12.99 1.36
N TYR A 363 6.35 -11.75 0.91
CA TYR A 363 6.38 -10.62 1.83
C TYR A 363 5.38 -9.57 1.36
N VAL A 364 4.41 -9.25 2.22
CA VAL A 364 3.46 -8.17 1.98
C VAL A 364 3.90 -6.97 2.81
N SER A 365 4.32 -5.91 2.13
CA SER A 365 4.76 -4.68 2.78
C SER A 365 3.58 -3.84 3.24
N SER A 366 3.73 -3.20 4.39
CA SER A 366 2.79 -2.16 4.84
C SER A 366 3.04 -0.80 4.18
N GLY A 367 4.03 -0.72 3.29
CA GLY A 367 4.38 0.47 2.54
C GLY A 367 5.39 1.38 3.24
N LEU A 368 6.32 1.94 2.48
CA LEU A 368 7.31 2.91 2.97
C LEU A 368 6.70 4.29 3.10
N GLY A 369 5.93 4.70 2.10
CA GLY A 369 5.07 5.86 2.11
C GLY A 369 3.67 5.56 2.62
N ILE A 370 2.73 6.40 2.24
CA ILE A 370 1.33 6.27 2.62
C ILE A 370 0.48 7.18 1.74
N TRP A 371 -0.70 6.73 1.36
CA TRP A 371 -1.69 7.60 0.77
C TRP A 371 -2.49 8.34 1.85
N GLY A 372 -3.08 9.49 1.51
CA GLY A 372 -3.89 10.22 2.48
C GLY A 372 -3.06 10.87 3.59
N ALA A 373 -3.42 10.69 4.86
CA ALA A 373 -2.75 11.34 5.99
C ALA A 373 -1.47 10.62 6.42
N LYS A 374 -0.42 11.35 6.72
CA LYS A 374 0.87 10.82 7.26
C LYS A 374 0.75 10.39 8.72
N ILE A 375 -0.07 9.37 8.95
CA ILE A 375 -0.40 8.87 10.30
C ILE A 375 -0.41 7.35 10.28
N ARG A 376 0.34 6.73 11.17
CA ARG A 376 0.36 5.29 11.42
C ARG A 376 0.01 5.02 12.88
N ILE A 377 -1.04 4.23 13.13
CA ILE A 377 -1.47 3.85 14.48
C ILE A 377 -1.72 2.34 14.48
N GLY A 378 -0.90 1.59 15.22
CA GLY A 378 -0.96 0.12 15.24
C GLY A 378 -0.39 -0.56 13.98
N THR A 379 0.16 0.22 13.04
CA THR A 379 0.85 -0.23 11.83
C THR A 379 2.14 0.58 11.67
N ARG A 380 3.04 0.20 10.77
CA ARG A 380 4.32 0.89 10.57
C ARG A 380 4.62 1.16 9.11
N SER A 381 5.51 2.10 8.84
CA SER A 381 6.11 2.30 7.51
C SER A 381 7.43 1.56 7.45
N GLU A 382 7.68 0.82 6.36
CA GLU A 382 8.83 -0.09 6.30
C GLU A 382 9.40 -0.23 4.90
N TYR A 383 10.63 -0.74 4.85
CA TYR A 383 11.26 -1.33 3.68
C TYR A 383 11.91 -2.66 4.09
N LEU A 384 12.04 -3.56 3.13
CA LEU A 384 12.62 -4.88 3.34
C LEU A 384 14.03 -4.94 2.75
N VAL A 385 14.99 -5.49 3.51
CA VAL A 385 16.28 -5.91 3.02
C VAL A 385 16.26 -7.43 2.92
N LEU A 386 16.30 -7.93 1.69
CA LEU A 386 16.30 -9.35 1.39
C LEU A 386 17.73 -9.80 1.07
N HIS A 387 18.25 -10.73 1.86
CA HIS A 387 19.50 -11.41 1.58
C HIS A 387 19.22 -12.77 0.94
N ILE A 388 19.82 -13.02 -0.21
CA ILE A 388 19.70 -14.29 -0.93
C ILE A 388 21.09 -14.93 -0.94
N ASN A 389 21.21 -16.09 -0.29
CA ASN A 389 22.46 -16.81 -0.14
C ASN A 389 22.37 -18.18 -0.83
N SER A 390 23.50 -18.63 -1.41
CA SER A 390 23.65 -20.03 -1.86
C SER A 390 23.82 -20.93 -0.64
N LYS A 391 23.12 -22.10 -0.65
CA LYS A 391 23.31 -23.16 0.35
C LYS A 391 24.68 -23.80 0.22
#